data_f000c6037ec74d8b0e51e8f7134253f1
#
_entry.id   f000c6037ec74d8b0e51e8f7134253f1
#
_cell.length_a   1.000
_cell.length_b   1.000
_cell.length_c   1.000
_cell.angle_alpha   90.00
_cell.angle_beta   90.00
_cell.angle_gamma   90.00
#
_symmetry.space_group_name_H-M   'P 1'
#
loop_
_entity.id
_entity.type
_entity.pdbx_description
1 polymer ?
#
loop_
_entity_poly.entity_id
_entity_poly.type
_entity_poly.pdbx_seq_one_letter_code
_entity_poly.pdbx_strand_id
1 'polypeptide(L)'
;MKAVTVVESGVQIIDVDTPSPNDSEVLVKVHACGLNRADMVVADGGAHGAAGGPGTIVGMEFSGEIIKCGEHVKNLSIGDRVMCSGASVWAEYAIA
;
A
#
# COMPACT_ATOMS: atom_id res chain seq x y z
N MET A 1 0.20 -10.94 5.27
CA MET A 1 1.38 -10.03 5.12
C MET A 1 1.51 -9.09 6.29
N LYS A 2 2.69 -8.56 6.53
CA LYS A 2 2.91 -7.52 7.53
C LYS A 2 2.59 -6.15 6.94
N ALA A 3 1.92 -5.32 7.76
CA ALA A 3 1.55 -3.96 7.37
C ALA A 3 1.59 -3.03 8.58
N VAL A 4 1.93 -1.77 8.34
CA VAL A 4 1.90 -0.71 9.36
C VAL A 4 0.49 -0.15 9.39
N THR A 5 -0.23 -0.43 10.46
CA THR A 5 -1.67 -0.16 10.57
C THR A 5 -1.96 0.77 11.73
N VAL A 6 -2.89 1.68 11.52
CA VAL A 6 -3.38 2.60 12.56
C VAL A 6 -4.20 1.81 13.58
N VAL A 7 -3.85 1.99 14.85
CA VAL A 7 -4.58 1.47 16.01
C VAL A 7 -4.95 2.63 16.93
N GLU A 8 -5.69 2.38 18.01
CA GLU A 8 -6.12 3.46 18.92
C GLU A 8 -4.97 4.29 19.48
N SER A 9 -3.81 3.66 19.74
CA SER A 9 -2.67 4.29 20.38
C SER A 9 -1.52 4.64 19.43
N GLY A 10 -1.78 4.78 18.13
CA GLY A 10 -0.75 5.07 17.13
C GLY A 10 -0.75 4.05 16.01
N VAL A 11 0.42 3.52 15.66
CA VAL A 11 0.56 2.49 14.62
C VAL A 11 1.21 1.24 15.18
N GLN A 12 0.87 0.10 14.59
CA GLN A 12 1.49 -1.19 14.88
C GLN A 12 1.74 -1.95 13.58
N ILE A 13 2.77 -2.79 13.58
CA ILE A 13 2.97 -3.77 12.52
C ILE A 13 2.13 -4.99 12.88
N ILE A 14 1.15 -5.28 12.05
CA ILE A 14 0.24 -6.42 12.25
C ILE A 14 0.17 -7.29 11.00
N ASP A 15 -0.28 -8.51 11.15
CA ASP A 15 -0.57 -9.38 10.01
C ASP A 15 -1.97 -9.09 9.49
N VAL A 16 -2.07 -8.87 8.18
CA VAL A 16 -3.32 -8.64 7.46
C VAL A 16 -3.33 -9.52 6.22
N ASP A 17 -4.50 -9.69 5.63
CA ASP A 17 -4.62 -10.43 4.38
C ASP A 17 -3.87 -9.71 3.27
N THR A 18 -3.15 -10.46 2.44
CA THR A 18 -2.55 -9.91 1.23
C THR A 18 -3.67 -9.56 0.25
N PRO A 19 -3.71 -8.32 -0.27
CA PRO A 19 -4.77 -7.93 -1.19
C PRO A 19 -4.67 -8.66 -2.52
N SER A 20 -5.78 -8.79 -3.22
CA SER A 20 -5.83 -9.34 -4.56
C SER A 20 -6.14 -8.23 -5.56
N PRO A 21 -5.39 -8.13 -6.68
CA PRO A 21 -5.69 -7.13 -7.70
C PRO A 21 -6.98 -7.48 -8.43
N ASN A 22 -7.76 -6.46 -8.79
CA ASN A 22 -8.86 -6.65 -9.73
C ASN A 22 -8.32 -6.72 -11.17
N ASP A 23 -9.21 -6.82 -12.16
CA ASP A 23 -8.82 -7.00 -13.56
C ASP A 23 -7.98 -5.87 -14.14
N SER A 24 -8.03 -4.68 -13.55
CA SER A 24 -7.32 -3.49 -14.01
C SER A 24 -6.15 -3.08 -13.11
N GLU A 25 -5.85 -3.88 -12.11
CA GLU A 25 -4.82 -3.59 -11.10
C GLU A 25 -3.65 -4.57 -11.17
N VAL A 26 -2.55 -4.17 -10.56
CA VAL A 26 -1.40 -5.05 -10.35
C VAL A 26 -1.14 -5.20 -8.85
N LEU A 27 -0.59 -6.35 -8.46
CA LEU A 27 -0.07 -6.56 -7.12
C LEU A 27 1.45 -6.40 -7.16
N VAL A 28 1.95 -5.54 -6.30
CA VAL A 28 3.38 -5.20 -6.23
C VAL A 28 3.97 -5.70 -4.92
N LYS A 29 5.10 -6.41 -5.01
CA LYS A 29 5.94 -6.67 -3.85
C LYS A 29 6.72 -5.40 -3.54
N VAL A 30 6.42 -4.78 -2.41
CA VAL A 30 6.99 -3.48 -2.03
C VAL A 30 8.44 -3.64 -1.61
N HIS A 31 9.32 -2.87 -2.23
CA HIS A 31 10.75 -2.82 -1.87
C HIS A 31 11.09 -1.60 -1.03
N ALA A 32 10.42 -0.47 -1.28
CA ALA A 32 10.64 0.77 -0.54
C ALA A 32 9.38 1.63 -0.55
N CYS A 33 9.17 2.36 0.53
CA CYS A 33 8.07 3.32 0.67
C CYS A 33 8.64 4.71 0.90
N GLY A 34 8.02 5.72 0.32
CA GLY A 34 8.30 7.10 0.66
C GLY A 34 7.61 7.49 1.97
N LEU A 35 8.16 8.47 2.65
CA LEU A 35 7.61 9.07 3.86
C LEU A 35 7.12 10.47 3.54
N ASN A 36 5.87 10.75 3.85
CA ASN A 36 5.23 12.04 3.60
C ASN A 36 4.62 12.58 4.88
N ARG A 37 4.46 13.90 4.95
CA ARG A 37 3.82 14.54 6.10
C ARG A 37 2.40 14.03 6.33
N ALA A 38 1.66 13.75 5.27
CA ALA A 38 0.32 13.18 5.33
C ALA A 38 0.28 11.84 6.04
N ASP A 39 1.32 11.02 5.90
CA ASP A 39 1.42 9.74 6.59
C ASP A 39 1.44 9.92 8.11
N MET A 40 2.09 10.98 8.60
CA MET A 40 2.13 11.28 10.03
C MET A 40 0.76 11.68 10.56
N VAL A 41 -0.03 12.42 9.76
CA VAL A 41 -1.40 12.79 10.13
C VAL A 41 -2.26 11.52 10.26
N VAL A 42 -2.15 10.60 9.32
CA VAL A 42 -2.87 9.32 9.36
C VAL A 42 -2.39 8.46 10.53
N ALA A 43 -1.08 8.38 10.74
CA ALA A 43 -0.48 7.61 11.84
C ALA A 43 -0.94 8.12 13.22
N ASP A 44 -1.14 9.42 13.36
CA ASP A 44 -1.63 10.04 14.60
C ASP A 44 -3.15 9.93 14.79
N GLY A 45 -3.84 9.24 13.91
CA GLY A 45 -5.29 8.99 13.98
C GLY A 45 -6.14 10.01 13.21
N GLY A 46 -5.52 10.95 12.49
CA GLY A 46 -6.22 11.89 11.61
C GLY A 46 -6.58 11.26 10.26
N ALA A 47 -6.99 12.10 9.32
CA ALA A 47 -7.38 11.68 7.99
C ALA A 47 -6.65 12.48 6.91
N HIS A 48 -6.39 11.84 5.78
CA HIS A 48 -5.89 12.48 4.56
C HIS A 48 -6.62 11.85 3.36
N GLY A 49 -7.47 12.64 2.71
CA GLY A 49 -8.36 12.11 1.68
C GLY A 49 -9.31 11.06 2.25
N ALA A 50 -9.35 9.89 1.63
CA ALA A 50 -10.15 8.77 2.08
C ALA A 50 -9.45 7.91 3.15
N ALA A 51 -8.15 8.15 3.42
CA ALA A 51 -7.39 7.38 4.40
C ALA A 51 -7.54 7.99 5.80
N GLY A 52 -7.72 7.14 6.79
CA GLY A 52 -7.77 7.54 8.19
C GLY A 52 -8.53 6.57 9.07
N GLY A 53 -8.30 6.71 10.37
CA GLY A 53 -8.95 5.90 11.39
C GLY A 53 -8.33 4.52 11.59
N PRO A 54 -8.76 3.83 12.67
CA PRO A 54 -8.25 2.48 12.98
C PRO A 54 -8.46 1.50 11.83
N GLY A 55 -7.46 0.65 11.62
CA GLY A 55 -7.47 -0.32 10.53
C GLY A 55 -6.84 0.17 9.22
N THR A 56 -6.61 1.47 9.08
CA THR A 56 -5.95 2.03 7.90
C THR A 56 -4.48 1.59 7.85
N ILE A 57 -4.06 1.04 6.70
CA ILE A 57 -2.64 0.84 6.42
C ILE A 57 -2.07 2.17 5.93
N VAL A 58 -0.97 2.62 6.52
CA VAL A 58 -0.36 3.92 6.23
C VAL A 58 0.37 3.87 4.87
N GLY A 59 0.65 5.05 4.31
CA GLY A 59 1.53 5.22 3.16
C GLY A 59 0.81 5.53 1.87
N MET A 60 1.50 6.30 1.00
CA MET A 60 0.90 6.84 -0.23
C MET A 60 1.83 6.80 -1.45
N GLU A 61 3.07 6.35 -1.29
CA GLU A 61 3.97 6.13 -2.42
C GLU A 61 4.95 5.00 -2.13
N PHE A 62 5.31 4.27 -3.16
CA PHE A 62 6.18 3.10 -3.02
C PHE A 62 6.85 2.72 -4.34
N SER A 63 7.83 1.86 -4.24
CA SER A 63 8.43 1.16 -5.38
C SER A 63 8.52 -0.32 -5.10
N GLY A 64 8.53 -1.12 -6.15
CA GLY A 64 8.62 -2.55 -6.01
C GLY A 64 8.55 -3.28 -7.34
N GLU A 65 8.27 -4.56 -7.26
CA GLU A 65 8.20 -5.47 -8.40
C GLU A 65 6.79 -6.04 -8.54
N ILE A 66 6.25 -6.00 -9.76
CA ILE A 66 4.95 -6.60 -10.06
C ILE A 66 5.04 -8.12 -9.96
N ILE A 67 4.15 -8.71 -9.15
CA ILE A 67 4.06 -10.16 -8.98
C ILE A 67 2.74 -10.74 -9.49
N LYS A 68 1.73 -9.92 -9.72
CA LYS A 68 0.46 -10.29 -10.34
C LYS A 68 -0.08 -9.15 -11.16
N CYS A 69 -0.70 -9.47 -12.30
CA CYS A 69 -1.42 -8.51 -13.14
C CYS A 69 -2.87 -8.93 -13.29
N GLY A 70 -3.79 -7.98 -13.22
CA GLY A 70 -5.16 -8.18 -13.64
C GLY A 70 -5.22 -8.47 -15.15
N GLU A 71 -6.26 -9.15 -15.61
CA GLU A 71 -6.33 -9.63 -17.00
C GLU A 71 -6.46 -8.51 -18.04
N HIS A 72 -6.89 -7.30 -17.62
CA HIS A 72 -7.01 -6.14 -18.50
C HIS A 72 -5.75 -5.27 -18.51
N VAL A 73 -4.74 -5.59 -17.73
CA VAL A 73 -3.47 -4.84 -17.72
C VAL A 73 -2.67 -5.17 -18.98
N LYS A 74 -2.36 -4.15 -19.78
CA LYS A 74 -1.71 -4.34 -21.09
C LYS A 74 -0.26 -3.85 -21.16
N ASN A 75 0.06 -2.79 -20.40
CA ASN A 75 1.34 -2.09 -20.52
C ASN A 75 2.38 -2.49 -19.49
N LEU A 76 2.01 -3.36 -18.57
CA LEU A 76 2.85 -3.82 -17.46
C LEU A 76 2.85 -5.34 -17.42
N SER A 77 3.94 -5.91 -16.93
CA SER A 77 4.13 -7.36 -16.86
C SER A 77 4.68 -7.78 -15.50
N ILE A 78 4.44 -9.02 -15.13
CA ILE A 78 5.06 -9.64 -13.94
C ILE A 78 6.58 -9.53 -14.09
N GLY A 79 7.25 -9.09 -13.04
CA GLY A 79 8.68 -8.86 -13.01
C GLY A 79 9.11 -7.42 -13.29
N ASP A 80 8.20 -6.57 -13.77
CA ASP A 80 8.51 -5.15 -13.98
C ASP A 80 8.74 -4.45 -12.65
N ARG A 81 9.76 -3.59 -12.62
CA ARG A 81 10.00 -2.69 -11.48
C ARG A 81 9.26 -1.40 -11.71
N VAL A 82 8.50 -0.98 -10.69
CA VAL A 82 7.61 0.17 -10.78
C VAL A 82 7.77 1.08 -9.57
N MET A 83 7.42 2.35 -9.76
CA MET A 83 7.17 3.28 -8.66
C MET A 83 5.75 3.80 -8.81
N CYS A 84 5.07 3.95 -7.69
CA CYS A 84 3.62 4.17 -7.68
C CYS A 84 3.24 5.21 -6.64
N SER A 85 2.20 5.98 -6.98
CA SER A 85 1.41 6.73 -6.02
C SER A 85 0.15 5.92 -5.72
N GLY A 86 -0.22 5.80 -4.46
CA GLY A 86 -1.37 4.98 -4.08
C GLY A 86 -1.75 5.17 -2.63
N ALA A 87 -2.30 4.15 -2.03
CA ALA A 87 -2.68 4.13 -0.63
C ALA A 87 -2.36 2.77 -0.02
N SER A 88 -2.29 2.70 1.31
CA SER A 88 -2.09 1.45 2.03
C SER A 88 -0.79 0.73 1.65
N VAL A 89 0.31 1.49 1.57
CA VAL A 89 1.53 0.99 0.95
C VAL A 89 2.68 0.69 1.91
N TRP A 90 2.55 1.02 3.21
CA TRP A 90 3.53 0.57 4.20
C TRP A 90 3.21 -0.88 4.59
N ALA A 91 3.41 -1.76 3.65
CA ALA A 91 3.09 -3.18 3.73
C ALA A 91 4.05 -3.98 2.84
N GLU A 92 4.04 -5.28 2.98
CA GLU A 92 4.89 -6.14 2.14
C GLU A 92 4.41 -6.18 0.69
N TYR A 93 3.09 -6.03 0.48
CA TYR A 93 2.47 -6.01 -0.85
C TYR A 93 1.45 -4.87 -0.92
N ALA A 94 1.31 -4.28 -2.09
CA ALA A 94 0.37 -3.20 -2.34
C ALA A 94 -0.27 -3.32 -3.73
N ILE A 95 -1.46 -2.76 -3.85
CA ILE A 95 -2.18 -2.68 -5.13
C ILE A 95 -1.83 -1.37 -5.84
N ALA A 96 -1.65 -1.43 -7.12
CA ALA A 96 -1.49 -0.27 -7.98
C ALA A 96 -2.33 -0.40 -9.26
#